data_3d0bc22183a3d350f20febb99bc5ad23
#
_entry.id   3d0bc22183a3d350f20febb99bc5ad23
#
_cell.length_a   1.000
_cell.length_b   1.000
_cell.length_c   1.000
_cell.angle_alpha   90.00
_cell.angle_beta   90.00
_cell.angle_gamma   90.00
#
_symmetry.space_group_name_H-M   'P 1'
#
loop_
_entity.id
_entity.type
_entity.pdbx_description
1 polymer ?
#
loop_
_entity_poly.entity_id
_entity_poly.type
_entity_poly.pdbx_seq_one_letter_code
_entity_poly.pdbx_strand_id
1 'polypeptide(L)'
;MTAIIYFGEMLVASVLAIVLLTISQLRMSSGAALFAGGVVALTLAEYVVHRFVLHGFAPTEHRLHHANPDGAVLKIFWQIWICFALIYLIAGGAFVAGALVAYAWYLFVHLCAHHGPDKLPLLLLKHHQSHHKFATRNYGVSTTLWDHVFGTILR
;
A
#
# COMPACT_ATOMS: atom_id res chain seq x y z
N MET A 1 14.26 14.54 2.14
CA MET A 1 14.67 13.36 1.36
C MET A 1 13.55 12.32 1.27
N THR A 2 12.89 11.98 2.37
CA THR A 2 11.81 10.97 2.41
C THR A 2 10.64 11.30 1.49
N ALA A 3 10.08 12.50 1.54
CA ALA A 3 8.94 12.90 0.71
C ALA A 3 9.25 12.78 -0.79
N ILE A 4 10.46 13.11 -1.24
CA ILE A 4 10.88 13.00 -2.64
C ILE A 4 10.85 11.55 -3.12
N ILE A 5 11.29 10.60 -2.27
CA ILE A 5 11.26 9.18 -2.59
C ILE A 5 9.81 8.70 -2.73
N TYR A 6 8.93 9.05 -1.79
CA TYR A 6 7.51 8.71 -1.87
C TYR A 6 6.84 9.26 -3.14
N PHE A 7 7.09 10.52 -3.47
CA PHE A 7 6.55 11.12 -4.70
C PHE A 7 7.11 10.45 -5.96
N GLY A 8 8.40 10.11 -5.97
CA GLY A 8 9.01 9.36 -7.08
C GLY A 8 8.37 7.99 -7.28
N GLU A 9 8.23 7.21 -6.22
CA GLU A 9 7.57 5.89 -6.25
C GLU A 9 6.10 6.00 -6.69
N MET A 10 5.33 6.95 -6.14
CA MET A 10 3.94 7.18 -6.54
C MET A 10 3.84 7.56 -8.03
N LEU A 11 4.72 8.43 -8.50
CA LEU A 11 4.74 8.84 -9.90
C LEU A 11 5.02 7.65 -10.82
N VAL A 12 6.06 6.87 -10.52
CA VAL A 12 6.42 5.68 -11.31
C VAL A 12 5.27 4.66 -11.31
N ALA A 13 4.69 4.37 -10.15
CA ALA A 13 3.56 3.45 -10.06
C ALA A 13 2.35 3.93 -10.86
N SER A 14 2.01 5.23 -10.77
CA SER A 14 0.87 5.80 -11.49
C SER A 14 1.08 5.81 -13.00
N VAL A 15 2.25 6.21 -13.47
CA VAL A 15 2.59 6.22 -14.91
C VAL A 15 2.55 4.79 -15.47
N LEU A 16 3.16 3.84 -14.76
CA LEU A 16 3.18 2.44 -15.20
C LEU A 16 1.77 1.83 -15.20
N ALA A 17 0.92 2.17 -14.22
CA ALA A 17 -0.48 1.74 -14.22
C ALA A 17 -1.23 2.24 -15.46
N ILE A 18 -1.07 3.52 -15.80
CA ILE A 18 -1.69 4.12 -17.01
C ILE A 18 -1.18 3.41 -18.27
N VAL A 19 0.12 3.20 -18.40
CA VAL A 19 0.73 2.50 -19.54
C VAL A 19 0.17 1.08 -19.66
N LEU A 20 0.12 0.32 -18.58
CA LEU A 20 -0.41 -1.03 -18.59
C LEU A 20 -1.90 -1.08 -18.93
N LEU A 21 -2.70 -0.14 -18.45
CA LEU A 21 -4.12 -0.03 -18.80
C LEU A 21 -4.29 0.28 -20.30
N THR A 22 -3.46 1.17 -20.83
CA THR A 22 -3.51 1.54 -22.26
C THR A 22 -3.13 0.38 -23.17
N ILE A 23 -2.08 -0.37 -22.82
CA ILE A 23 -1.58 -1.50 -23.61
C ILE A 23 -2.50 -2.72 -23.48
N SER A 24 -3.11 -2.95 -22.34
CA SER A 24 -3.90 -4.15 -22.06
C SER A 24 -5.21 -4.23 -22.84
N GLN A 25 -5.55 -3.21 -23.64
CA GLN A 25 -6.77 -3.15 -24.47
C GLN A 25 -7.95 -3.83 -23.75
N LEU A 26 -8.41 -3.23 -22.66
CA LEU A 26 -9.42 -3.80 -21.78
C LEU A 26 -10.66 -4.21 -22.61
N ARG A 27 -10.82 -5.49 -22.87
CA ARG A 27 -12.15 -6.06 -23.15
C ARG A 27 -12.97 -5.80 -21.90
N MET A 28 -13.91 -4.87 -22.02
CA MET A 28 -14.51 -4.08 -20.93
C MET A 28 -14.87 -4.86 -19.64
N SER A 29 -15.31 -6.09 -19.69
CA SER A 29 -15.73 -6.83 -18.48
C SER A 29 -14.61 -7.58 -17.76
N SER A 30 -13.77 -8.33 -18.47
CA SER A 30 -12.72 -9.13 -17.84
C SER A 30 -11.55 -8.27 -17.33
N GLY A 31 -11.24 -7.19 -18.02
CA GLY A 31 -10.19 -6.27 -17.62
C GLY A 31 -10.54 -5.48 -16.35
N ALA A 32 -11.81 -5.05 -16.21
CA ALA A 32 -12.26 -4.38 -15.00
C ALA A 32 -12.23 -5.31 -13.78
N ALA A 33 -12.62 -6.58 -13.94
CA ALA A 33 -12.55 -7.57 -12.87
C ALA A 33 -11.10 -7.86 -12.45
N LEU A 34 -10.19 -8.00 -13.41
CA LEU A 34 -8.75 -8.18 -13.12
C LEU A 34 -8.16 -6.95 -12.43
N PHE A 35 -8.49 -5.75 -12.88
CA PHE A 35 -8.06 -4.52 -12.22
C PHE A 35 -8.54 -4.46 -10.77
N ALA A 36 -9.84 -4.69 -10.53
CA ALA A 36 -10.39 -4.73 -9.18
C ALA A 36 -9.73 -5.83 -8.32
N GLY A 37 -9.47 -7.01 -8.91
CA GLY A 37 -8.71 -8.08 -8.28
C GLY A 37 -7.30 -7.64 -7.86
N GLY A 38 -6.61 -6.88 -8.70
CA GLY A 38 -5.30 -6.30 -8.39
C GLY A 38 -5.34 -5.34 -7.21
N VAL A 39 -6.34 -4.45 -7.17
CA VAL A 39 -6.57 -3.53 -6.03
C VAL A 39 -6.79 -4.30 -4.74
N VAL A 40 -7.70 -5.27 -4.75
CA VAL A 40 -8.02 -6.09 -3.57
C VAL A 40 -6.81 -6.89 -3.12
N ALA A 41 -6.09 -7.52 -4.05
CA ALA A 41 -4.92 -8.34 -3.73
C ALA A 41 -3.79 -7.51 -3.09
N LEU A 42 -3.53 -6.29 -3.59
CA LEU A 42 -2.47 -5.47 -3.00
C LEU A 42 -2.85 -4.95 -1.61
N THR A 43 -4.08 -4.49 -1.41
CA THR A 43 -4.51 -4.03 -0.07
C THR A 43 -4.48 -5.17 0.96
N LEU A 44 -4.80 -6.40 0.54
CA LEU A 44 -4.64 -7.59 1.39
C LEU A 44 -3.16 -7.89 1.65
N ALA A 45 -2.32 -7.84 0.62
CA ALA A 45 -0.87 -8.06 0.76
C ALA A 45 -0.24 -7.02 1.69
N GLU A 46 -0.62 -5.74 1.57
CA GLU A 46 -0.23 -4.67 2.51
C GLU A 46 -0.53 -5.08 3.96
N TYR A 47 -1.78 -5.46 4.25
CA TYR A 47 -2.19 -5.89 5.58
C TYR A 47 -1.39 -7.09 6.09
N VAL A 48 -1.21 -8.12 5.24
CA VAL A 48 -0.48 -9.36 5.61
C VAL A 48 0.99 -9.05 5.86
N VAL A 49 1.64 -8.29 4.97
CA VAL A 49 3.04 -7.88 5.13
C VAL A 49 3.20 -7.02 6.38
N HIS A 50 2.34 -6.04 6.58
CA HIS A 50 2.40 -5.16 7.74
C HIS A 50 2.28 -5.97 9.05
N ARG A 51 1.26 -6.83 9.15
CA ARG A 51 0.99 -7.60 10.36
C ARG A 51 2.06 -8.66 10.66
N PHE A 52 2.43 -9.47 9.65
CA PHE A 52 3.24 -10.67 9.89
C PHE A 52 4.71 -10.48 9.57
N VAL A 53 5.05 -9.62 8.60
CA VAL A 53 6.44 -9.38 8.25
C VAL A 53 7.01 -8.22 9.06
N LEU A 54 6.39 -7.05 8.98
CA LEU A 54 6.93 -5.82 9.58
C LEU A 54 6.79 -5.81 11.11
N HIS A 55 5.71 -6.33 11.67
CA HIS A 55 5.55 -6.52 13.11
C HIS A 55 6.03 -7.87 13.63
N GLY A 56 6.30 -8.84 12.75
CA GLY A 56 6.70 -10.20 13.10
C GLY A 56 8.16 -10.51 12.76
N PHE A 57 8.40 -10.94 11.52
CA PHE A 57 9.69 -11.52 11.11
C PHE A 57 10.81 -10.49 10.89
N ALA A 58 10.52 -9.26 10.46
CA ALA A 58 11.50 -8.23 10.16
C ALA A 58 11.16 -6.89 10.84
N PRO A 59 11.11 -6.85 12.18
CA PRO A 59 10.53 -5.72 12.89
C PRO A 59 11.44 -4.49 13.01
N THR A 60 12.74 -4.61 12.73
CA THR A 60 13.73 -3.57 13.11
C THR A 60 13.43 -2.22 12.48
N GLU A 61 13.32 -2.15 11.15
CA GLU A 61 13.08 -0.90 10.43
C GLU A 61 11.69 -0.33 10.77
N HIS A 62 10.70 -1.19 10.91
CA HIS A 62 9.34 -0.79 11.23
C HIS A 62 9.19 -0.32 12.68
N ARG A 63 9.94 -0.90 13.62
CA ARG A 63 10.03 -0.38 14.99
C ARG A 63 10.68 0.99 15.06
N LEU A 64 11.69 1.24 14.24
CA LEU A 64 12.30 2.57 14.13
C LEU A 64 11.30 3.60 13.60
N HIS A 65 10.43 3.19 12.66
CA HIS A 65 9.34 4.01 12.18
C HIS A 65 8.32 4.33 13.28
N HIS A 66 7.89 3.34 14.05
CA HIS A 66 7.00 3.59 15.20
C HIS A 66 7.63 4.51 16.25
N ALA A 67 8.94 4.42 16.46
CA ALA A 67 9.66 5.28 17.41
C ALA A 67 9.88 6.70 16.90
N ASN A 68 10.02 6.87 15.58
CA ASN A 68 10.20 8.17 14.92
C ASN A 68 9.39 8.22 13.62
N PRO A 69 8.08 8.47 13.69
CA PRO A 69 7.18 8.48 12.54
C PRO A 69 7.55 9.49 11.45
N ASP A 70 8.20 10.60 11.83
CA ASP A 70 8.65 11.64 10.90
C ASP A 70 9.97 11.27 10.19
N GLY A 71 10.62 10.21 10.62
CA GLY A 71 11.83 9.68 10.03
C GLY A 71 11.58 9.02 8.67
N ALA A 72 12.67 8.79 7.93
CA ALA A 72 12.62 8.09 6.66
C ALA A 72 12.34 6.59 6.87
N VAL A 73 11.19 6.12 6.40
CA VAL A 73 10.75 4.73 6.57
C VAL A 73 10.91 3.90 5.33
N LEU A 74 10.90 4.52 4.16
CA LEU A 74 11.08 3.80 2.90
C LEU A 74 12.55 3.72 2.53
N LYS A 75 13.13 2.56 2.73
CA LYS A 75 14.18 2.08 1.81
C LYS A 75 13.50 1.75 0.49
N ILE A 76 14.12 2.10 -0.62
CA ILE A 76 13.64 1.73 -1.97
C ILE A 76 13.45 0.23 -1.99
N PHE A 77 12.21 -0.20 -2.01
CA PHE A 77 11.86 -1.62 -2.04
C PHE A 77 11.95 -2.12 -3.48
N TRP A 78 13.15 -2.21 -4.03
CA TRP A 78 13.36 -2.85 -5.34
C TRP A 78 12.70 -4.24 -5.40
N GLN A 79 12.54 -4.91 -4.26
CA GLN A 79 11.86 -6.18 -4.13
C GLN A 79 10.38 -6.09 -4.56
N ILE A 80 9.68 -4.98 -4.26
CA ILE A 80 8.28 -4.84 -4.68
C ILE A 80 8.16 -4.73 -6.21
N TRP A 81 9.14 -4.10 -6.86
CA TRP A 81 9.15 -4.00 -8.32
C TRP A 81 9.41 -5.34 -8.99
N ILE A 82 10.25 -6.20 -8.40
CA ILE A 82 10.40 -7.60 -8.85
C ILE A 82 9.08 -8.35 -8.67
N CYS A 83 8.38 -8.18 -7.54
CA CYS A 83 7.07 -8.81 -7.34
C CYS A 83 6.06 -8.35 -8.41
N PHE A 84 5.98 -7.06 -8.72
CA PHE A 84 5.12 -6.57 -9.80
C PHE A 84 5.47 -7.17 -11.16
N ALA A 85 6.76 -7.28 -11.48
CA ALA A 85 7.21 -7.91 -12.73
C ALA A 85 6.81 -9.39 -12.80
N LEU A 86 7.00 -10.14 -11.73
CA LEU A 86 6.60 -11.56 -11.67
C LEU A 86 5.08 -11.73 -11.74
N ILE A 87 4.32 -10.89 -11.04
CA ILE A 87 2.85 -10.91 -11.08
C ILE A 87 2.36 -10.57 -12.49
N TYR A 88 3.03 -9.65 -13.19
CA TYR A 88 2.70 -9.31 -14.58
C TYR A 88 2.76 -10.53 -15.50
N LEU A 89 3.77 -11.37 -15.35
CA LEU A 89 3.92 -12.60 -16.15
C LEU A 89 2.81 -13.63 -15.89
N ILE A 90 2.18 -13.58 -14.71
CA ILE A 90 1.15 -14.57 -14.31
C ILE A 90 -0.26 -14.02 -14.53
N ALA A 91 -0.53 -12.79 -14.09
CA ALA A 91 -1.87 -12.20 -14.01
C ALA A 91 -2.14 -11.13 -15.07
N GLY A 92 -1.11 -10.68 -15.80
CA GLY A 92 -1.23 -9.71 -16.89
C GLY A 92 -1.36 -8.26 -16.43
N GLY A 93 -1.38 -7.37 -17.45
CA GLY A 93 -1.25 -5.92 -17.24
C GLY A 93 -2.41 -5.28 -16.48
N ALA A 94 -3.66 -5.71 -16.70
CA ALA A 94 -4.83 -5.13 -16.03
C ALA A 94 -4.80 -5.38 -14.52
N PHE A 95 -4.41 -6.58 -14.09
CA PHE A 95 -4.27 -6.91 -12.67
C PHE A 95 -3.14 -6.09 -12.03
N VAL A 96 -1.97 -6.04 -12.66
CA VAL A 96 -0.84 -5.27 -12.14
C VAL A 96 -1.15 -3.78 -12.10
N ALA A 97 -1.88 -3.24 -13.09
CA ALA A 97 -2.31 -1.85 -13.07
C ALA A 97 -3.19 -1.54 -11.84
N GLY A 98 -4.13 -2.42 -11.49
CA GLY A 98 -4.93 -2.29 -10.27
C GLY A 98 -4.07 -2.34 -9.01
N ALA A 99 -3.11 -3.27 -8.94
CA ALA A 99 -2.17 -3.36 -7.84
C ALA A 99 -1.29 -2.11 -7.72
N LEU A 100 -0.79 -1.55 -8.82
CA LEU A 100 0.01 -0.32 -8.83
C LEU A 100 -0.79 0.91 -8.35
N VAL A 101 -2.07 1.02 -8.73
CA VAL A 101 -2.95 2.08 -8.23
C VAL A 101 -3.13 1.97 -6.70
N ALA A 102 -3.36 0.75 -6.21
CA ALA A 102 -3.48 0.53 -4.76
C ALA A 102 -2.14 0.79 -4.03
N TYR A 103 -1.00 0.46 -4.65
CA TYR A 103 0.32 0.78 -4.11
C TYR A 103 0.56 2.30 -4.03
N ALA A 104 0.26 3.04 -5.10
CA ALA A 104 0.35 4.50 -5.08
C ALA A 104 -0.56 5.12 -4.01
N TRP A 105 -1.78 4.58 -3.85
CA TRP A 105 -2.70 4.99 -2.79
C TRP A 105 -2.15 4.70 -1.38
N TYR A 106 -1.59 3.51 -1.14
CA TYR A 106 -0.91 3.17 0.11
C TYR A 106 0.19 4.18 0.44
N LEU A 107 1.08 4.46 -0.53
CA LEU A 107 2.17 5.43 -0.35
C LEU A 107 1.64 6.83 -0.01
N PHE A 108 0.58 7.27 -0.71
CA PHE A 108 -0.07 8.56 -0.46
C PHE A 108 -0.66 8.63 0.95
N VAL A 109 -1.44 7.63 1.35
CA VAL A 109 -2.06 7.59 2.69
C VAL A 109 -1.00 7.60 3.77
N HIS A 110 0.03 6.76 3.65
CA HIS A 110 1.10 6.67 4.64
C HIS A 110 1.90 7.97 4.76
N LEU A 111 2.29 8.57 3.62
CA LEU A 111 2.96 9.87 3.60
C LEU A 111 2.11 10.96 4.26
N CYS A 112 0.82 11.05 3.90
CA CYS A 112 -0.08 12.05 4.45
C CYS A 112 -0.37 11.82 5.94
N ALA A 113 -0.44 10.58 6.41
CA ALA A 113 -0.67 10.29 7.82
C ALA A 113 0.43 10.90 8.72
N HIS A 114 1.66 11.00 8.20
CA HIS A 114 2.80 11.55 8.94
C HIS A 114 3.12 13.01 8.61
N HIS A 115 2.93 13.44 7.35
CA HIS A 115 3.41 14.75 6.89
C HIS A 115 2.32 15.69 6.34
N GLY A 116 1.06 15.25 6.29
CA GLY A 116 -0.04 16.05 5.75
C GLY A 116 -1.40 15.52 6.20
N PRO A 117 -1.64 15.43 7.53
CA PRO A 117 -2.82 14.75 8.08
C PRO A 117 -4.15 15.40 7.66
N ASP A 118 -4.16 16.67 7.35
CA ASP A 118 -5.29 17.44 6.82
C ASP A 118 -5.77 16.96 5.44
N LYS A 119 -4.93 16.23 4.72
CA LYS A 119 -5.22 15.69 3.37
C LYS A 119 -5.92 14.34 3.40
N LEU A 120 -6.05 13.71 4.56
CA LEU A 120 -6.65 12.39 4.70
C LEU A 120 -8.06 12.42 5.26
N PRO A 121 -8.93 11.46 4.85
CA PRO A 121 -10.15 11.17 5.59
C PRO A 121 -9.82 10.87 7.06
N LEU A 122 -10.57 11.48 7.97
CA LEU A 122 -10.34 11.36 9.41
C LEU A 122 -10.32 9.90 9.89
N LEU A 123 -11.08 9.03 9.22
CA LEU A 123 -11.11 7.60 9.53
C LEU A 123 -9.72 6.96 9.34
N LEU A 124 -9.10 7.14 8.17
CA LEU A 124 -7.78 6.55 7.87
C LEU A 124 -6.69 7.16 8.75
N LEU A 125 -6.75 8.49 8.96
CA LEU A 125 -5.80 9.17 9.83
C LEU A 125 -5.84 8.61 11.26
N LYS A 126 -7.02 8.55 11.87
CA LYS A 126 -7.19 8.02 13.24
C LYS A 126 -6.82 6.54 13.32
N HIS A 127 -7.14 5.77 12.28
CA HIS A 127 -6.81 4.36 12.21
C HIS A 127 -5.29 4.14 12.26
N HIS A 128 -4.53 4.84 11.43
CA HIS A 128 -3.07 4.75 11.39
C HIS A 128 -2.41 5.34 12.65
N GLN A 129 -2.89 6.47 13.16
CA GLN A 129 -2.39 7.03 14.43
C GLN A 129 -2.64 6.10 15.62
N SER A 130 -3.79 5.41 15.64
CA SER A 130 -4.08 4.39 16.65
C SER A 130 -3.17 3.18 16.52
N HIS A 131 -2.79 2.80 15.29
CA HIS A 131 -1.81 1.75 15.04
C HIS A 131 -0.44 2.09 15.63
N HIS A 132 0.05 3.32 15.41
CA HIS A 132 1.31 3.78 16.02
C HIS A 132 1.28 3.75 17.56
N LYS A 133 0.11 3.99 18.15
CA LYS A 133 -0.07 3.92 19.60
C LYS A 133 -0.22 2.48 20.11
N PHE A 134 -0.89 1.62 19.34
CA PHE A 134 -1.23 0.24 19.68
C PHE A 134 -0.81 -0.71 18.56
N ALA A 135 0.50 -1.00 18.49
CA ALA A 135 1.13 -1.71 17.38
C ALA A 135 0.62 -3.14 17.11
N THR A 136 -0.33 -3.66 17.90
CA THR A 136 -0.96 -4.97 17.72
C THR A 136 -2.36 -4.88 17.11
N ARG A 137 -2.79 -3.70 16.65
CA ARG A 137 -4.12 -3.42 16.09
C ARG A 137 -3.99 -2.49 14.89
N ASN A 138 -5.06 -2.43 14.07
CA ASN A 138 -5.18 -1.47 12.98
C ASN A 138 -4.03 -1.53 11.96
N TYR A 139 -3.72 -2.71 11.45
CA TYR A 139 -2.58 -2.91 10.56
C TYR A 139 -2.79 -2.35 9.14
N GLY A 140 -4.06 -2.18 8.70
CA GLY A 140 -4.36 -1.61 7.38
C GLY A 140 -4.02 -0.12 7.33
N VAL A 141 -3.20 0.31 6.37
CA VAL A 141 -2.87 1.72 6.13
C VAL A 141 -3.80 2.31 5.09
N SER A 142 -3.91 1.66 3.93
CA SER A 142 -4.70 2.15 2.79
C SER A 142 -6.21 1.93 2.95
N THR A 143 -6.61 0.99 3.80
CA THR A 143 -8.01 0.66 4.10
C THR A 143 -8.15 0.00 5.47
N THR A 144 -9.28 0.22 6.12
CA THR A 144 -9.64 -0.46 7.38
C THR A 144 -10.29 -1.84 7.17
N LEU A 145 -10.56 -2.22 5.91
CA LEU A 145 -11.34 -3.40 5.56
C LEU A 145 -10.78 -4.67 6.20
N TRP A 146 -9.48 -4.91 6.05
CA TRP A 146 -8.86 -6.15 6.50
C TRP A 146 -8.78 -6.26 8.02
N ASP A 147 -8.67 -5.13 8.71
CA ASP A 147 -8.76 -5.11 10.18
C ASP A 147 -10.16 -5.52 10.67
N HIS A 148 -11.22 -5.16 9.93
CA HIS A 148 -12.57 -5.65 10.22
C HIS A 148 -12.70 -7.15 9.93
N VAL A 149 -12.22 -7.61 8.77
CA VAL A 149 -12.30 -9.02 8.35
C VAL A 149 -11.56 -9.94 9.33
N PHE A 150 -10.36 -9.53 9.77
CA PHE A 150 -9.51 -10.33 10.66
C PHE A 150 -9.63 -9.99 12.14
N GLY A 151 -10.57 -9.11 12.53
CA GLY A 151 -10.84 -8.78 13.92
C GLY A 151 -9.71 -8.02 14.62
N THR A 152 -8.86 -7.32 13.87
CA THR A 152 -7.75 -6.52 14.41
C THR A 152 -8.06 -5.04 14.53
N ILE A 153 -9.30 -4.63 14.21
CA ILE A 153 -9.77 -3.26 14.41
C ILE A 153 -9.76 -2.88 15.91
N LEU A 154 -9.22 -1.72 16.23
CA LEU A 154 -9.34 -1.12 17.55
C LEU A 154 -10.73 -0.44 17.64
N ARG A 155 -11.54 -0.85 18.58
CA ARG A 155 -12.87 -0.29 18.85
C ARG A 155 -12.78 0.81 19.89
#